data_044293655fb793bd15ddce5512c4af3f
#
_entry.id   044293655fb793bd15ddce5512c4af3f
#
_cell.length_a   1.000
_cell.length_b   1.000
_cell.length_c   1.000
_cell.angle_alpha   90.00
_cell.angle_beta   90.00
_cell.angle_gamma   90.00
#
_symmetry.space_group_name_H-M   'P 1'
#
loop_
_entity.id
_entity.type
_entity.pdbx_description
1 polymer ?
#
loop_
_entity_poly.entity_id
_entity_poly.type
_entity_poly.pdbx_seq_one_letter_code
_entity_poly.pdbx_strand_id
1 'polypeptide(L)'
;KAIAAFQRSLLSGKSKYDRFLQGIEKLSPAEERGMNLFFGEKAECFHCHGSFNFNDQTVNVATRVVETPFHNTGLYNIGGTGAFPEPNRGLFETTGKASDMGRFRAQSLRNVELTAPYMHDGSIATLEEVLEFYAAGGRNIESGPYAGDGRANPNKSALVSQIVLNAQ
;
A
#
# COMPACT_ATOMS: atom_id res chain seq x y z
N LYS A 1 -11.88 19.55 17.54
CA LYS A 1 -12.58 20.05 16.32
C LYS A 1 -11.64 20.84 15.40
N ALA A 2 -10.77 21.75 15.91
CA ALA A 2 -9.88 22.60 15.09
C ALA A 2 -8.89 21.78 14.25
N ILE A 3 -8.21 20.79 14.82
CA ILE A 3 -7.28 19.91 14.10
C ILE A 3 -7.99 19.17 12.94
N ALA A 4 -9.17 18.62 13.20
CA ALA A 4 -9.94 17.94 12.15
C ALA A 4 -10.43 18.90 11.04
N ALA A 5 -10.74 20.17 11.38
CA ALA A 5 -11.07 21.18 10.38
C ALA A 5 -9.85 21.54 9.52
N PHE A 6 -8.69 21.70 10.15
CA PHE A 6 -7.42 21.94 9.44
C PHE A 6 -7.08 20.76 8.50
N GLN A 7 -7.15 19.52 8.99
CA GLN A 7 -6.89 18.36 8.14
C GLN A 7 -7.82 18.30 6.91
N ARG A 8 -9.10 18.65 7.06
CA ARG A 8 -10.04 18.72 5.93
C ARG A 8 -9.77 19.85 4.95
N SER A 9 -8.99 20.87 5.34
CA SER A 9 -8.57 21.94 4.42
C SER A 9 -7.34 21.57 3.57
N LEU A 10 -6.64 20.48 3.92
CA LEU A 10 -5.49 19.98 3.18
C LEU A 10 -5.99 19.17 1.97
N LEU A 11 -6.25 19.84 0.87
CA LEU A 11 -6.75 19.22 -0.36
C LEU A 11 -5.60 19.00 -1.34
N SER A 12 -5.41 17.74 -1.77
CA SER A 12 -4.45 17.37 -2.80
C SER A 12 -5.20 16.76 -4.01
N GLY A 13 -5.74 17.60 -4.85
CA GLY A 13 -6.59 17.21 -6.00
C GLY A 13 -6.20 17.93 -7.30
N LYS A 14 -4.92 18.30 -7.46
CA LYS A 14 -4.42 19.03 -8.64
C LYS A 14 -3.21 18.33 -9.28
N SER A 15 -3.06 17.03 -9.08
CA SER A 15 -2.01 16.26 -9.76
C SER A 15 -2.25 16.22 -11.26
N LYS A 16 -1.24 15.82 -12.04
CA LYS A 16 -1.39 15.59 -13.48
C LYS A 16 -2.51 14.59 -13.75
N TYR A 17 -2.62 13.52 -12.93
CA TYR A 17 -3.68 12.54 -13.02
C TYR A 17 -5.07 13.15 -12.79
N ASP A 18 -5.24 14.03 -11.80
CA ASP A 18 -6.52 14.71 -11.56
C ASP A 18 -6.93 15.58 -12.77
N ARG A 19 -5.96 16.31 -13.36
CA ARG A 19 -6.21 17.12 -14.56
C ARG A 19 -6.51 16.27 -15.80
N PHE A 20 -5.87 15.11 -15.91
CA PHE A 20 -6.19 14.12 -16.94
C PHE A 20 -7.64 13.62 -16.82
N LEU A 21 -8.10 13.25 -15.64
CA LEU A 21 -9.47 12.83 -15.39
C LEU A 21 -10.50 13.94 -15.72
N GLN A 22 -10.11 15.20 -15.59
CA GLN A 22 -10.93 16.36 -15.97
C GLN A 22 -10.86 16.71 -17.46
N GLY A 23 -10.05 16.00 -18.25
CA GLY A 23 -9.84 16.28 -19.67
C GLY A 23 -8.99 17.53 -19.95
N ILE A 24 -8.30 18.07 -18.93
CA ILE A 24 -7.49 19.30 -19.02
C ILE A 24 -6.08 18.98 -19.55
N GLU A 25 -5.55 17.81 -19.20
CA GLU A 25 -4.18 17.42 -19.52
C GLU A 25 -4.13 15.99 -20.06
N LYS A 26 -3.11 15.67 -20.84
CA LYS A 26 -2.88 14.31 -21.36
C LYS A 26 -1.72 13.66 -20.59
N LEU A 27 -1.87 12.36 -20.37
CA LEU A 27 -0.76 11.53 -19.91
C LEU A 27 0.19 11.22 -21.07
N SER A 28 1.45 11.03 -20.77
CA SER A 28 2.38 10.44 -21.73
C SER A 28 2.10 8.96 -21.92
N PRO A 29 2.58 8.33 -23.00
CA PRO A 29 2.39 6.88 -23.21
C PRO A 29 2.92 6.01 -22.06
N ALA A 30 3.99 6.43 -21.39
CA ALA A 30 4.54 5.71 -20.23
C ALA A 30 3.60 5.85 -19.01
N GLU A 31 3.08 7.04 -18.74
CA GLU A 31 2.12 7.27 -17.65
C GLU A 31 0.80 6.51 -17.88
N GLU A 32 0.31 6.46 -19.13
CA GLU A 32 -0.88 5.67 -19.48
C GLU A 32 -0.65 4.16 -19.25
N ARG A 33 0.52 3.65 -19.63
CA ARG A 33 0.87 2.24 -19.32
C ARG A 33 0.92 2.00 -17.82
N GLY A 34 1.54 2.90 -17.04
CA GLY A 34 1.58 2.81 -15.59
C GLY A 34 0.19 2.83 -14.96
N MET A 35 -0.68 3.74 -15.41
CA MET A 35 -2.07 3.82 -14.98
C MET A 35 -2.83 2.51 -15.29
N ASN A 36 -2.67 1.97 -16.49
CA ASN A 36 -3.33 0.72 -16.89
C ASN A 36 -2.83 -0.49 -16.10
N LEU A 37 -1.55 -0.52 -15.72
CA LEU A 37 -1.01 -1.54 -14.81
C LEU A 37 -1.59 -1.39 -13.42
N PHE A 38 -1.64 -0.16 -12.89
CA PHE A 38 -2.12 0.13 -11.55
C PHE A 38 -3.59 -0.25 -11.34
N PHE A 39 -4.45 0.06 -12.33
CA PHE A 39 -5.89 -0.21 -12.28
C PHE A 39 -6.30 -1.51 -12.99
N GLY A 40 -5.35 -2.27 -13.53
CA GLY A 40 -5.60 -3.51 -14.25
C GLY A 40 -5.30 -4.75 -13.42
N GLU A 41 -5.81 -5.88 -13.90
CA GLU A 41 -5.68 -7.22 -13.28
C GLU A 41 -4.24 -7.76 -13.23
N LYS A 42 -3.27 -7.06 -13.85
CA LYS A 42 -1.88 -7.52 -13.86
C LYS A 42 -1.13 -7.13 -12.59
N ALA A 43 -1.33 -5.91 -12.10
CA ALA A 43 -0.67 -5.41 -10.89
C ALA A 43 -1.64 -5.25 -9.72
N GLU A 44 -2.95 -5.15 -9.97
CA GLU A 44 -4.04 -5.17 -8.99
C GLU A 44 -3.89 -4.18 -7.83
N CYS A 45 -3.14 -3.08 -8.04
CA CYS A 45 -2.89 -2.09 -6.98
C CYS A 45 -4.18 -1.42 -6.50
N PHE A 46 -5.18 -1.34 -7.38
CA PHE A 46 -6.46 -0.68 -7.11
C PHE A 46 -7.29 -1.36 -6.02
N HIS A 47 -7.07 -2.64 -5.72
CA HIS A 47 -7.80 -3.32 -4.65
C HIS A 47 -7.59 -2.66 -3.29
N CYS A 48 -6.38 -2.19 -3.02
CA CYS A 48 -6.06 -1.46 -1.80
C CYS A 48 -5.98 0.07 -2.01
N HIS A 49 -5.77 0.52 -3.25
CA HIS A 49 -5.50 1.91 -3.59
C HIS A 49 -6.44 2.48 -4.68
N GLY A 50 -7.70 1.99 -4.75
CA GLY A 50 -8.59 2.28 -5.87
C GLY A 50 -9.44 3.54 -5.78
N SER A 51 -9.62 4.14 -4.62
CA SER A 51 -10.52 5.27 -4.44
C SER A 51 -9.91 6.62 -4.88
N PHE A 52 -10.68 7.70 -4.80
CA PHE A 52 -10.21 9.07 -5.03
C PHE A 52 -8.92 9.41 -4.25
N ASN A 53 -8.78 8.91 -3.04
CA ASN A 53 -7.59 9.11 -2.20
C ASN A 53 -6.52 8.04 -2.41
N PHE A 54 -6.68 7.12 -3.36
CA PHE A 54 -5.78 5.99 -3.55
C PHE A 54 -5.58 5.19 -2.26
N ASN A 55 -6.68 4.88 -1.59
CA ASN A 55 -6.77 3.96 -0.45
C ASN A 55 -8.12 3.23 -0.48
N ASP A 56 -8.27 2.21 0.35
CA ASP A 56 -9.50 1.40 0.44
C ASP A 56 -10.44 1.81 1.60
N GLN A 57 -10.16 2.94 2.25
CA GLN A 57 -10.89 3.40 3.44
C GLN A 57 -11.56 4.77 3.27
N THR A 58 -11.79 5.17 2.02
CA THR A 58 -12.48 6.43 1.73
C THR A 58 -13.98 6.29 1.95
N VAL A 59 -14.52 7.07 2.88
CA VAL A 59 -15.96 7.18 3.12
C VAL A 59 -16.48 8.47 2.51
N ASN A 60 -17.52 8.39 1.71
CA ASN A 60 -18.19 9.53 1.08
C ASN A 60 -19.72 9.34 1.10
N VAL A 61 -20.44 10.31 0.55
CA VAL A 61 -21.92 10.32 0.56
C VAL A 61 -22.57 9.11 -0.15
N ALA A 62 -21.84 8.43 -1.02
CA ALA A 62 -22.31 7.25 -1.73
C ALA A 62 -21.92 5.93 -1.04
N THR A 63 -21.12 5.99 0.03
CA THR A 63 -20.67 4.81 0.75
C THR A 63 -21.82 4.16 1.48
N ARG A 64 -22.18 2.94 1.09
CA ARG A 64 -23.27 2.16 1.70
C ARG A 64 -22.81 1.30 2.86
N VAL A 65 -21.60 0.77 2.77
CA VAL A 65 -20.97 -0.06 3.80
C VAL A 65 -19.62 0.55 4.11
N VAL A 66 -19.37 0.82 5.38
CA VAL A 66 -18.05 1.30 5.83
C VAL A 66 -17.18 0.10 6.16
N GLU A 67 -16.20 -0.15 5.33
CA GLU A 67 -15.17 -1.15 5.58
C GLU A 67 -13.91 -0.48 6.11
N THR A 68 -13.21 -1.17 6.99
CA THR A 68 -11.91 -0.72 7.53
C THR A 68 -10.90 -1.83 7.36
N PRO A 69 -10.55 -2.16 6.10
CA PRO A 69 -9.65 -3.26 5.83
C PRO A 69 -8.23 -2.94 6.32
N PHE A 70 -7.54 -4.00 6.74
CA PHE A 70 -6.14 -3.99 7.12
C PHE A 70 -5.43 -5.11 6.39
N HIS A 71 -4.25 -4.83 5.86
CA HIS A 71 -3.52 -5.75 4.99
C HIS A 71 -2.13 -6.04 5.55
N ASN A 72 -1.71 -7.30 5.46
CA ASN A 72 -0.33 -7.71 5.65
C ASN A 72 0.31 -7.90 4.27
N THR A 73 1.28 -7.07 3.94
CA THR A 73 1.94 -7.07 2.63
C THR A 73 3.14 -8.00 2.54
N GLY A 74 3.47 -8.74 3.62
CA GLY A 74 4.65 -9.59 3.64
C GLY A 74 5.96 -8.81 3.82
N LEU A 75 5.92 -7.69 4.55
CA LEU A 75 7.13 -6.90 4.82
C LEU A 75 8.10 -7.62 5.77
N TYR A 76 7.56 -8.41 6.70
CA TYR A 76 8.31 -9.26 7.63
C TYR A 76 7.69 -10.65 7.74
N ASN A 77 8.52 -11.59 8.18
CA ASN A 77 8.13 -12.96 8.60
C ASN A 77 9.23 -13.52 9.50
N ILE A 78 9.47 -12.88 10.63
CA ILE A 78 10.60 -13.19 11.50
C ILE A 78 10.58 -14.66 11.91
N GLY A 79 11.68 -15.37 11.63
CA GLY A 79 11.83 -16.78 11.92
C GLY A 79 10.79 -17.69 11.23
N GLY A 80 10.10 -17.22 10.19
CA GLY A 80 9.06 -17.99 9.48
C GLY A 80 7.74 -18.13 10.26
N THR A 81 7.55 -17.37 11.33
CA THR A 81 6.40 -17.53 12.26
C THR A 81 5.26 -16.56 11.99
N GLY A 82 5.40 -15.66 11.03
CA GLY A 82 4.47 -14.56 10.77
C GLY A 82 4.75 -13.31 11.61
N ALA A 83 5.77 -13.34 12.48
CA ALA A 83 6.05 -12.25 13.41
C ALA A 83 6.59 -10.99 12.72
N PHE A 84 6.29 -9.85 13.34
CA PHE A 84 6.75 -8.50 12.96
C PHE A 84 7.56 -7.90 14.11
N PRO A 85 8.43 -6.89 13.83
CA PRO A 85 9.21 -6.21 14.87
C PRO A 85 8.33 -5.51 15.90
N GLU A 86 8.71 -5.59 17.18
CA GLU A 86 8.10 -4.79 18.22
C GLU A 86 8.68 -3.35 18.20
N PRO A 87 7.84 -2.35 18.50
CA PRO A 87 6.42 -2.36 18.86
C PRO A 87 5.48 -2.28 17.63
N ASN A 88 5.94 -2.46 16.41
CA ASN A 88 5.22 -2.19 15.15
C ASN A 88 4.58 -3.46 14.56
N ARG A 89 3.71 -4.12 15.32
CA ARG A 89 3.04 -5.36 14.92
C ARG A 89 1.68 -5.15 14.25
N GLY A 90 1.31 -3.89 13.96
CA GLY A 90 0.08 -3.53 13.26
C GLY A 90 -1.18 -3.73 14.11
N LEU A 91 -2.26 -4.17 13.49
CA LEU A 91 -3.57 -4.34 14.14
C LEU A 91 -3.52 -5.30 15.34
N PHE A 92 -2.56 -6.23 15.33
CA PHE A 92 -2.31 -7.13 16.46
C PHE A 92 -2.11 -6.39 17.80
N GLU A 93 -1.50 -5.22 17.81
CA GLU A 93 -1.29 -4.42 19.03
C GLU A 93 -2.59 -4.04 19.73
N THR A 94 -3.69 -3.96 18.98
CA THR A 94 -5.01 -3.61 19.51
C THR A 94 -5.86 -4.84 19.78
N THR A 95 -5.78 -5.85 18.91
CA THR A 95 -6.71 -6.99 18.94
C THR A 95 -6.17 -8.20 19.71
N GLY A 96 -4.85 -8.36 19.78
CA GLY A 96 -4.19 -9.56 20.31
C GLY A 96 -4.39 -10.83 19.47
N LYS A 97 -5.04 -10.72 18.30
CA LYS A 97 -5.33 -11.87 17.43
C LYS A 97 -4.12 -12.16 16.54
N ALA A 98 -3.61 -13.39 16.55
CA ALA A 98 -2.45 -13.78 15.74
C ALA A 98 -2.65 -13.52 14.24
N SER A 99 -3.88 -13.70 13.72
CA SER A 99 -4.22 -13.41 12.33
C SER A 99 -4.11 -11.92 11.93
N ASP A 100 -4.08 -11.01 12.92
CA ASP A 100 -3.97 -9.57 12.69
C ASP A 100 -2.51 -9.08 12.76
N MET A 101 -1.56 -9.99 12.96
CA MET A 101 -0.13 -9.69 12.97
C MET A 101 0.33 -9.13 11.63
N GLY A 102 0.97 -7.97 11.67
CA GLY A 102 1.52 -7.31 10.48
C GLY A 102 0.47 -6.69 9.55
N ARG A 103 -0.78 -6.56 10.00
CA ARG A 103 -1.83 -5.90 9.23
C ARG A 103 -1.84 -4.41 9.50
N PHE A 104 -1.73 -3.63 8.43
CA PHE A 104 -1.76 -2.15 8.43
C PHE A 104 -2.81 -1.65 7.45
N ARG A 105 -3.18 -0.39 7.60
CA ARG A 105 -4.09 0.31 6.67
C ARG A 105 -3.37 0.61 5.36
N ALA A 106 -4.08 0.51 4.24
CA ALA A 106 -3.61 1.07 2.97
C ALA A 106 -3.66 2.60 3.05
N GLN A 107 -2.50 3.25 3.14
CA GLN A 107 -2.40 4.71 3.18
C GLN A 107 -2.69 5.31 1.81
N SER A 108 -3.11 6.59 1.81
CA SER A 108 -3.27 7.34 0.58
C SER A 108 -1.94 7.44 -0.18
N LEU A 109 -1.98 7.23 -1.50
CA LEU A 109 -0.83 7.44 -2.36
C LEU A 109 -0.76 8.86 -2.93
N ARG A 110 -1.61 9.78 -2.48
CA ARG A 110 -1.49 11.17 -2.90
C ARG A 110 -0.20 11.78 -2.39
N ASN A 111 0.54 12.41 -3.30
CA ASN A 111 1.89 12.96 -3.07
C ASN A 111 2.95 11.91 -2.66
N VAL A 112 2.72 10.63 -2.95
CA VAL A 112 3.60 9.55 -2.53
C VAL A 112 5.06 9.75 -2.98
N GLU A 113 5.30 10.36 -4.13
CA GLU A 113 6.63 10.71 -4.63
C GLU A 113 7.43 11.61 -3.66
N LEU A 114 6.74 12.42 -2.86
CA LEU A 114 7.35 13.38 -1.95
C LEU A 114 7.49 12.88 -0.51
N THR A 115 7.02 11.67 -0.22
CA THR A 115 6.86 11.19 1.16
C THR A 115 7.75 10.00 1.51
N ALA A 116 8.88 9.85 0.83
CA ALA A 116 9.90 8.88 1.22
C ALA A 116 10.40 9.13 2.67
N PRO A 117 10.84 8.10 3.39
CA PRO A 117 10.87 6.67 3.04
C PRO A 117 9.51 5.97 3.18
N TYR A 118 9.38 4.77 2.63
CA TYR A 118 8.12 4.04 2.45
C TYR A 118 7.95 2.88 3.43
N MET A 119 6.76 2.29 3.40
CA MET A 119 6.19 1.33 4.34
C MET A 119 5.86 1.96 5.69
N HIS A 120 5.24 1.20 6.60
CA HIS A 120 4.85 1.72 7.91
C HIS A 120 6.03 2.07 8.82
N ASP A 121 7.19 1.50 8.53
CA ASP A 121 8.43 1.63 9.31
C ASP A 121 9.53 2.43 8.59
N GLY A 122 9.25 2.93 7.38
CA GLY A 122 10.23 3.65 6.59
C GLY A 122 11.40 2.81 6.07
N SER A 123 11.25 1.48 5.99
CA SER A 123 12.34 0.57 5.67
C SER A 123 12.66 0.43 4.18
N ILE A 124 11.90 1.10 3.31
CA ILE A 124 12.13 1.12 1.86
C ILE A 124 12.35 2.58 1.43
N ALA A 125 13.46 2.86 0.74
CA ALA A 125 13.92 4.21 0.49
C ALA A 125 13.28 4.84 -0.75
N THR A 126 13.03 4.06 -1.81
CA THR A 126 12.58 4.57 -3.11
C THR A 126 11.28 3.92 -3.58
N LEU A 127 10.57 4.57 -4.51
CA LEU A 127 9.37 3.99 -5.13
C LEU A 127 9.71 2.79 -6.03
N GLU A 128 10.87 2.79 -6.64
CA GLU A 128 11.38 1.67 -7.41
C GLU A 128 11.49 0.42 -6.53
N GLU A 129 12.11 0.54 -5.36
CA GLU A 129 12.21 -0.56 -4.38
C GLU A 129 10.83 -1.01 -3.87
N VAL A 130 9.86 -0.08 -3.74
CA VAL A 130 8.47 -0.44 -3.41
C VAL A 130 7.85 -1.29 -4.52
N LEU A 131 8.08 -0.94 -5.79
CA LEU A 131 7.57 -1.73 -6.92
C LEU A 131 8.24 -3.10 -6.99
N GLU A 132 9.54 -3.18 -6.73
CA GLU A 132 10.28 -4.46 -6.65
C GLU A 132 9.75 -5.34 -5.50
N PHE A 133 9.49 -4.73 -4.34
CA PHE A 133 8.88 -5.41 -3.20
C PHE A 133 7.53 -6.04 -3.56
N TYR A 134 6.63 -5.29 -4.20
CA TYR A 134 5.34 -5.82 -4.62
C TYR A 134 5.47 -6.83 -5.77
N ALA A 135 6.38 -6.60 -6.72
CA ALA A 135 6.65 -7.57 -7.79
C ALA A 135 7.16 -8.92 -7.25
N ALA A 136 7.93 -8.90 -6.18
CA ALA A 136 8.38 -10.12 -5.48
C ALA A 136 7.28 -10.79 -4.65
N GLY A 137 6.17 -10.08 -4.35
CA GLY A 137 5.10 -10.55 -3.47
C GLY A 137 5.45 -10.51 -1.98
N GLY A 138 6.39 -9.66 -1.58
CA GLY A 138 6.89 -9.48 -0.21
C GLY A 138 8.41 -9.43 -0.14
N ARG A 139 8.97 -9.19 1.05
CA ARG A 139 10.40 -9.01 1.28
C ARG A 139 11.06 -10.27 1.86
N ASN A 140 12.20 -10.67 1.31
CA ASN A 140 13.09 -11.65 1.92
C ASN A 140 14.21 -10.94 2.68
N ILE A 141 14.35 -11.21 3.98
CA ILE A 141 15.44 -10.73 4.81
C ILE A 141 16.32 -11.93 5.16
N GLU A 142 17.52 -11.98 4.56
CA GLU A 142 18.37 -13.17 4.62
C GLU A 142 19.06 -13.38 5.97
N SER A 143 19.31 -12.30 6.72
CA SER A 143 20.07 -12.38 7.97
C SER A 143 19.70 -11.28 8.95
N GLY A 144 20.19 -11.41 10.20
CA GLY A 144 19.96 -10.45 11.26
C GLY A 144 18.71 -10.76 12.11
N PRO A 145 18.36 -9.86 13.04
CA PRO A 145 17.29 -10.11 14.02
C PRO A 145 15.88 -10.21 13.40
N TYR A 146 15.71 -9.75 12.18
CA TYR A 146 14.44 -9.77 11.46
C TYR A 146 14.45 -10.76 10.29
N ALA A 147 15.42 -11.68 10.24
CA ALA A 147 15.53 -12.66 9.15
C ALA A 147 14.24 -13.48 8.97
N GLY A 148 13.85 -13.65 7.72
CA GLY A 148 12.68 -14.40 7.32
C GLY A 148 12.14 -13.97 5.96
N ASP A 149 11.41 -14.88 5.32
CA ASP A 149 10.81 -14.64 4.02
C ASP A 149 9.35 -14.16 4.15
N GLY A 150 9.13 -12.86 4.01
CA GLY A 150 7.81 -12.25 4.07
C GLY A 150 6.84 -12.73 2.99
N ARG A 151 7.36 -13.21 1.85
CA ARG A 151 6.54 -13.82 0.78
C ARG A 151 5.77 -15.03 1.28
N ALA A 152 6.34 -15.76 2.22
CA ALA A 152 5.78 -16.94 2.87
C ALA A 152 5.10 -16.63 4.22
N ASN A 153 4.84 -15.35 4.55
CA ASN A 153 4.19 -15.01 5.82
C ASN A 153 2.78 -15.61 5.88
N PRO A 154 2.43 -16.41 6.91
CA PRO A 154 1.15 -17.10 7.01
C PRO A 154 -0.07 -16.16 7.14
N ASN A 155 0.16 -14.91 7.57
CA ASN A 155 -0.88 -13.89 7.71
C ASN A 155 -0.91 -12.89 6.54
N LYS A 156 -0.10 -13.13 5.48
CA LYS A 156 -0.05 -12.25 4.32
C LYS A 156 -1.40 -12.20 3.62
N SER A 157 -1.80 -11.01 3.18
CA SER A 157 -3.01 -10.82 2.38
C SER A 157 -2.94 -11.61 1.08
N ALA A 158 -4.01 -12.31 0.73
CA ALA A 158 -4.11 -13.03 -0.54
C ALA A 158 -4.05 -12.11 -1.77
N LEU A 159 -4.34 -10.82 -1.59
CA LEU A 159 -4.23 -9.79 -2.64
C LEU A 159 -2.76 -9.42 -2.95
N VAL A 160 -1.81 -9.85 -2.12
CA VAL A 160 -0.38 -9.60 -2.35
C VAL A 160 0.27 -10.88 -2.87
N SER A 161 0.23 -11.04 -4.17
CA SER A 161 0.88 -12.14 -4.90
C SER A 161 2.08 -11.62 -5.69
N GLN A 162 2.93 -12.52 -6.14
CA GLN A 162 4.02 -12.16 -7.03
C GLN A 162 3.47 -11.64 -8.36
N ILE A 163 3.95 -10.47 -8.79
CA ILE A 163 3.54 -9.86 -10.06
C ILE A 163 4.60 -10.15 -11.11
N VAL A 164 4.24 -10.86 -12.18
CA VAL A 164 5.15 -11.10 -13.32
C VAL A 164 5.06 -9.89 -14.26
N LEU A 165 5.95 -8.93 -14.07
CA LEU A 165 6.11 -7.79 -14.97
C LEU A 165 7.08 -8.20 -16.09
N ASN A 166 6.57 -8.80 -17.16
CA ASN A 166 7.38 -9.02 -18.37
C ASN A 166 7.68 -7.66 -19.00
N ALA A 167 8.94 -7.42 -19.31
CA ALA A 167 9.31 -6.28 -20.16
C ALA A 167 8.57 -6.43 -21.51
N GLN A 168 7.76 -5.44 -21.85
CA GLN A 168 7.16 -5.26 -23.19
C GLN A 168 7.88 -4.12 -23.88
#